data_5318d48842e00624265c48a40f56ac1a
#
_entry.id   5318d48842e00624265c48a40f56ac1a
#
_cell.length_a   1.000
_cell.length_b   1.000
_cell.length_c   1.000
_cell.angle_alpha   90.00
_cell.angle_beta   90.00
_cell.angle_gamma   90.00
#
_symmetry.space_group_name_H-M   'P 1'
#
loop_
_entity.id
_entity.type
_entity.pdbx_description
1 polymer ?
#
loop_
_entity_poly.entity_id
_entity_poly.type
_entity_poly.pdbx_seq_one_letter_code
_entity_poly.pdbx_strand_id
1 'polypeptide(L)'
;MSTLSTPHPARPLADWLHVHCQHLGEGHAWSVDEIEAQLDEFEYWSVEFDAKGEHALNLWRQYAFANFEGVKLAVHAITHLADDEDHHPEVTFSYNRVKVRWNTHSASGITDNDWACAAKLDDALKHIG
;
A
#
# COMPACT_ATOMS: atom_id res chain seq x y z
N MET A 1 4.82 20.13 24.03
CA MET A 1 4.72 19.74 23.47
C MET A 1 4.86 18.73 23.06
N SER A 2 4.90 18.27 23.11
CA SER A 2 5.13 17.29 22.71
C SER A 2 4.85 16.95 21.53
N THR A 3 4.48 17.28 21.16
CA THR A 3 4.42 17.31 19.80
C THR A 3 5.56 16.70 19.11
N LEU A 4 6.40 16.17 19.88
CA LEU A 4 7.61 15.63 19.33
C LEU A 4 7.48 14.19 18.91
N SER A 5 6.42 13.50 19.35
CA SER A 5 6.23 12.14 18.93
C SER A 5 5.44 12.12 17.65
N THR A 6 5.86 11.25 16.73
CA THR A 6 5.17 11.02 15.47
C THR A 6 4.00 10.08 15.72
N PRO A 7 2.75 10.45 15.35
CA PRO A 7 1.62 9.54 15.51
C PRO A 7 1.80 8.23 14.73
N HIS A 8 2.61 8.27 13.66
CA HIS A 8 2.84 7.11 12.80
C HIS A 8 4.34 6.85 12.65
N PRO A 9 4.98 6.23 13.64
CA PRO A 9 6.39 5.91 13.50
C PRO A 9 6.58 4.81 12.48
N ALA A 10 7.70 4.86 11.75
CA ALA A 10 8.02 3.85 10.75
C ALA A 10 8.22 2.50 11.42
N ARG A 11 7.75 1.43 10.78
CA ARG A 11 7.88 0.06 11.25
C ARG A 11 8.50 -0.81 10.17
N PRO A 12 9.25 -1.87 10.55
CA PRO A 12 9.70 -2.84 9.56
C PRO A 12 8.53 -3.41 8.79
N LEU A 13 8.75 -3.72 7.51
CA LEU A 13 7.68 -4.24 6.65
C LEU A 13 6.99 -5.45 7.29
N ALA A 14 7.75 -6.35 7.91
CA ALA A 14 7.19 -7.56 8.49
C ALA A 14 6.16 -7.28 9.59
N ASP A 15 6.29 -6.18 10.30
CA ASP A 15 5.35 -5.84 11.37
C ASP A 15 3.96 -5.55 10.82
N TRP A 16 3.88 -5.10 9.56
CA TRP A 16 2.61 -4.77 8.94
C TRP A 16 1.79 -6.00 8.56
N LEU A 17 2.43 -7.18 8.49
CA LEU A 17 1.73 -8.42 8.15
C LEU A 17 0.68 -8.80 9.19
N HIS A 18 0.80 -8.28 10.41
CA HIS A 18 -0.11 -8.58 11.51
C HIS A 18 -1.16 -7.51 11.74
N VAL A 19 -1.14 -6.44 10.96
CA VAL A 19 -2.09 -5.34 11.08
C VAL A 19 -3.28 -5.61 10.19
N HIS A 20 -4.49 -5.52 10.74
CA HIS A 20 -5.71 -5.66 9.95
C HIS A 20 -6.30 -4.29 9.67
N CYS A 21 -6.90 -4.16 8.50
CA CYS A 21 -7.53 -2.92 8.10
C CYS A 21 -8.78 -2.66 8.91
N GLN A 22 -9.08 -1.39 9.13
CA GLN A 22 -10.27 -0.96 9.83
C GLN A 22 -10.73 0.36 9.21
N HIS A 23 -11.93 0.80 9.53
CA HIS A 23 -12.40 2.08 9.02
C HIS A 23 -11.58 3.21 9.62
N LEU A 24 -10.89 3.97 8.78
CA LEU A 24 -10.09 5.12 9.20
C LEU A 24 -10.56 6.34 8.43
N GLY A 25 -11.15 7.29 9.15
CA GLY A 25 -11.65 8.53 8.57
C GLY A 25 -10.63 9.65 8.63
N GLU A 26 -11.13 10.88 8.53
CA GLU A 26 -10.29 12.07 8.59
C GLU A 26 -9.45 12.08 9.86
N GLY A 27 -8.24 12.59 9.75
CA GLY A 27 -7.31 12.63 10.87
C GLY A 27 -6.35 11.46 10.93
N HIS A 28 -6.60 10.40 10.16
CA HIS A 28 -5.74 9.22 10.14
C HIS A 28 -4.75 9.19 8.98
N ALA A 29 -4.84 10.15 8.05
CA ALA A 29 -3.90 10.21 6.94
C ALA A 29 -2.51 10.58 7.45
N TRP A 30 -1.51 9.88 6.92
CA TRP A 30 -0.12 10.11 7.30
C TRP A 30 0.41 11.39 6.65
N SER A 31 1.32 12.07 7.34
CA SER A 31 2.01 13.22 6.78
C SER A 31 3.06 12.78 5.76
N VAL A 32 3.52 13.72 4.93
CA VAL A 32 4.56 13.44 3.93
C VAL A 32 5.82 12.90 4.61
N ASP A 33 6.23 13.52 5.72
CA ASP A 33 7.45 13.09 6.44
C ASP A 33 7.31 11.67 6.98
N GLU A 34 6.14 11.34 7.52
CA GLU A 34 5.88 9.99 8.01
C GLU A 34 5.92 8.96 6.88
N ILE A 35 5.33 9.31 5.75
CA ILE A 35 5.32 8.45 4.56
C ILE A 35 6.74 8.20 4.07
N GLU A 36 7.55 9.24 3.98
CA GLU A 36 8.92 9.11 3.49
C GLU A 36 9.75 8.21 4.40
N ALA A 37 9.58 8.33 5.71
CA ALA A 37 10.29 7.47 6.65
C ALA A 37 9.86 6.01 6.48
N GLN A 38 8.56 5.76 6.31
CA GLN A 38 8.06 4.40 6.16
C GLN A 38 8.49 3.77 4.83
N LEU A 39 8.62 4.57 3.77
CA LEU A 39 9.06 4.06 2.47
C LEU A 39 10.45 3.42 2.52
N ASP A 40 11.29 3.82 3.47
CA ASP A 40 12.61 3.21 3.63
C ASP A 40 12.50 1.71 3.94
N GLU A 41 11.37 1.27 4.48
CA GLU A 41 11.12 -0.14 4.80
C GLU A 41 10.39 -0.87 3.66
N PHE A 42 10.00 -0.17 2.60
CA PHE A 42 9.20 -0.72 1.49
C PHE A 42 9.93 -0.51 0.17
N GLU A 43 10.99 -1.27 -0.04
CA GLU A 43 11.96 -1.07 -1.15
C GLU A 43 11.32 -0.87 -2.52
N TYR A 44 10.27 -1.62 -2.84
CA TYR A 44 9.71 -1.64 -4.19
C TYR A 44 8.48 -0.75 -4.36
N TRP A 45 8.11 -0.02 -3.32
CA TRP A 45 6.91 0.81 -3.33
C TRP A 45 7.26 2.28 -3.51
N SER A 46 6.34 3.00 -4.14
CA SER A 46 6.47 4.45 -4.36
C SER A 46 5.18 5.12 -3.94
N VAL A 47 5.21 6.43 -3.81
CA VAL A 47 4.02 7.20 -3.47
C VAL A 47 3.82 8.26 -4.54
N GLU A 48 2.57 8.37 -5.02
CA GLU A 48 2.17 9.48 -5.90
C GLU A 48 1.71 10.63 -5.03
N PHE A 49 2.17 11.83 -5.34
CA PHE A 49 1.74 13.05 -4.66
C PHE A 49 0.98 13.94 -5.64
N ASP A 50 0.23 14.90 -5.10
CA ASP A 50 -0.43 15.90 -5.94
C ASP A 50 0.62 16.80 -6.59
N ALA A 51 0.16 17.71 -7.46
CA ALA A 51 1.07 18.57 -8.23
C ALA A 51 1.96 19.43 -7.36
N LYS A 52 1.53 19.75 -6.14
CA LYS A 52 2.30 20.56 -5.20
C LYS A 52 3.21 19.75 -4.30
N GLY A 53 3.07 18.42 -4.31
CA GLY A 53 3.85 17.55 -3.42
C GLY A 53 3.39 17.62 -1.97
N GLU A 54 2.19 18.09 -1.71
CA GLU A 54 1.68 18.30 -0.36
C GLU A 54 0.76 17.20 0.12
N HIS A 55 0.10 16.51 -0.80
CA HIS A 55 -0.86 15.46 -0.46
C HIS A 55 -0.49 14.16 -1.16
N ALA A 56 -0.42 13.08 -0.40
CA ALA A 56 -0.19 11.75 -0.96
C ALA A 56 -1.49 11.24 -1.57
N LEU A 57 -1.42 10.76 -2.80
CA LEU A 57 -2.58 10.25 -3.53
C LEU A 57 -2.68 8.74 -3.46
N ASN A 58 -1.58 8.05 -3.69
CA ASN A 58 -1.56 6.58 -3.70
C ASN A 58 -0.21 6.05 -3.28
N LEU A 59 -0.23 4.90 -2.61
CA LEU A 59 0.94 4.04 -2.40
C LEU A 59 0.86 2.98 -3.49
N TRP A 60 1.90 2.83 -4.32
CA TRP A 60 1.79 1.96 -5.49
C TRP A 60 3.05 1.15 -5.75
N ARG A 61 2.85 0.04 -6.42
CA ARG A 61 3.93 -0.81 -6.90
C ARG A 61 3.50 -1.44 -8.23
N GLN A 62 4.46 -1.63 -9.14
CA GLN A 62 4.22 -2.39 -10.36
C GLN A 62 5.01 -3.69 -10.28
N TYR A 63 4.31 -4.80 -10.37
CA TYR A 63 4.90 -6.14 -10.40
C TYR A 63 5.10 -6.57 -11.84
N ALA A 64 6.19 -7.29 -12.12
CA ALA A 64 6.47 -7.86 -13.43
C ALA A 64 6.46 -9.37 -13.32
N PHE A 65 5.89 -10.03 -14.34
CA PHE A 65 5.77 -11.47 -14.39
C PHE A 65 6.29 -11.99 -15.73
N ALA A 66 6.58 -13.30 -15.79
CA ALA A 66 7.10 -13.91 -17.00
C ALA A 66 6.05 -13.94 -18.14
N ASN A 67 4.78 -14.11 -17.76
CA ASN A 67 3.69 -14.23 -18.73
C ASN A 67 2.36 -13.91 -18.07
N PHE A 68 1.28 -14.04 -18.83
CA PHE A 68 -0.05 -13.70 -18.35
C PHE A 68 -0.56 -14.61 -17.24
N GLU A 69 -0.04 -15.83 -17.15
CA GLU A 69 -0.43 -16.75 -16.06
C GLU A 69 -0.06 -16.14 -14.71
N GLY A 70 1.13 -15.53 -14.60
CA GLY A 70 1.52 -14.82 -13.38
C GLY A 70 0.62 -13.66 -13.06
N VAL A 71 0.20 -12.91 -14.09
CA VAL A 71 -0.72 -11.79 -13.92
C VAL A 71 -2.06 -12.28 -13.38
N LYS A 72 -2.59 -13.36 -13.91
CA LYS A 72 -3.87 -13.93 -13.45
C LYS A 72 -3.78 -14.34 -11.97
N LEU A 73 -2.69 -14.99 -11.59
CA LEU A 73 -2.49 -15.39 -10.21
C LEU A 73 -2.39 -14.18 -9.29
N ALA A 74 -1.68 -13.14 -9.72
CA ALA A 74 -1.52 -11.92 -8.95
C ALA A 74 -2.85 -11.21 -8.74
N VAL A 75 -3.64 -11.05 -9.82
CA VAL A 75 -4.95 -10.39 -9.74
C VAL A 75 -5.87 -11.16 -8.80
N HIS A 76 -5.83 -12.49 -8.85
CA HIS A 76 -6.62 -13.31 -7.94
C HIS A 76 -6.21 -13.07 -6.49
N ALA A 77 -4.91 -13.06 -6.21
CA ALA A 77 -4.42 -12.81 -4.86
C ALA A 77 -4.80 -11.40 -4.35
N ILE A 78 -4.72 -10.41 -5.23
CA ILE A 78 -5.09 -9.03 -4.90
C ILE A 78 -6.56 -8.94 -4.53
N THR A 79 -7.43 -9.54 -5.32
CA THR A 79 -8.88 -9.48 -5.06
C THR A 79 -9.23 -10.23 -3.80
N HIS A 80 -8.57 -11.35 -3.54
CA HIS A 80 -8.79 -12.11 -2.30
C HIS A 80 -8.38 -11.29 -1.07
N LEU A 81 -7.23 -10.62 -1.14
CA LEU A 81 -6.76 -9.76 -0.05
C LEU A 81 -7.72 -8.60 0.18
N ALA A 82 -8.20 -7.99 -0.91
CA ALA A 82 -9.14 -6.87 -0.81
C ALA A 82 -10.42 -7.28 -0.10
N ASP A 83 -10.92 -8.48 -0.39
CA ASP A 83 -12.10 -9.02 0.29
C ASP A 83 -11.83 -9.28 1.76
N ASP A 84 -10.69 -9.91 2.08
CA ASP A 84 -10.35 -10.25 3.45
C ASP A 84 -10.21 -9.02 4.34
N GLU A 85 -9.61 -7.96 3.81
CA GLU A 85 -9.34 -6.76 4.60
C GLU A 85 -10.40 -5.68 4.43
N ASP A 86 -11.37 -5.89 3.54
CA ASP A 86 -12.38 -4.91 3.19
C ASP A 86 -11.74 -3.56 2.85
N HIS A 87 -10.67 -3.61 2.06
CA HIS A 87 -9.93 -2.43 1.61
C HIS A 87 -9.52 -2.69 0.16
N HIS A 88 -9.93 -1.80 -0.75
CA HIS A 88 -9.90 -2.10 -2.17
C HIS A 88 -8.91 -1.22 -2.91
N PRO A 89 -7.97 -1.81 -3.66
CA PRO A 89 -7.01 -1.04 -4.44
C PRO A 89 -7.54 -0.74 -5.83
N GLU A 90 -6.85 0.15 -6.53
CA GLU A 90 -7.02 0.30 -7.97
C GLU A 90 -5.95 -0.56 -8.63
N VAL A 91 -6.33 -1.35 -9.62
CA VAL A 91 -5.43 -2.29 -10.29
C VAL A 91 -5.47 -2.07 -11.78
N THR A 92 -4.30 -1.96 -12.40
CA THR A 92 -4.16 -1.91 -13.85
C THR A 92 -3.23 -3.05 -14.24
N PHE A 93 -3.60 -3.84 -15.24
CA PHE A 93 -2.75 -4.94 -15.65
C PHE A 93 -2.66 -5.05 -17.18
N SER A 94 -1.59 -5.69 -17.63
CA SER A 94 -1.35 -5.98 -19.01
C SER A 94 -0.83 -7.42 -19.10
N TYR A 95 -0.27 -7.83 -20.23
CA TYR A 95 0.16 -9.21 -20.43
C TYR A 95 1.10 -9.72 -19.34
N ASN A 96 2.05 -8.89 -18.89
CA ASN A 96 3.06 -9.35 -17.93
C ASN A 96 3.32 -8.37 -16.80
N ARG A 97 2.39 -7.45 -16.53
CA ARG A 97 2.55 -6.46 -15.47
C ARG A 97 1.24 -6.22 -14.74
N VAL A 98 1.38 -5.95 -13.43
CA VAL A 98 0.24 -5.57 -12.60
C VAL A 98 0.67 -4.36 -11.78
N LYS A 99 -0.05 -3.24 -11.91
CA LYS A 99 0.19 -2.06 -11.10
C LYS A 99 -0.93 -1.93 -10.09
N VAL A 100 -0.55 -1.82 -8.83
CA VAL A 100 -1.51 -1.76 -7.71
C VAL A 100 -1.34 -0.42 -7.01
N ARG A 101 -2.44 0.27 -6.78
CA ARG A 101 -2.47 1.53 -6.04
C ARG A 101 -3.38 1.40 -4.85
N TRP A 102 -2.85 1.72 -3.68
CA TRP A 102 -3.60 1.69 -2.43
C TRP A 102 -3.77 3.11 -1.89
N ASN A 103 -4.98 3.44 -1.46
CA ASN A 103 -5.22 4.65 -0.69
C ASN A 103 -6.43 4.42 0.21
N THR A 104 -6.63 5.30 1.18
CA THR A 104 -7.77 5.23 2.08
C THR A 104 -8.67 6.43 1.77
N HIS A 105 -9.68 6.19 0.95
CA HIS A 105 -10.55 7.24 0.46
C HIS A 105 -11.20 8.04 1.60
N SER A 106 -11.67 7.34 2.63
CA SER A 106 -12.33 7.99 3.78
C SER A 106 -11.41 8.91 4.57
N ALA A 107 -10.09 8.73 4.46
CA ALA A 107 -9.11 9.60 5.12
C ALA A 107 -8.48 10.60 4.14
N SER A 108 -8.77 10.49 2.86
CA SER A 108 -8.20 11.30 1.79
C SER A 108 -6.69 11.22 1.74
N GLY A 109 -6.14 10.03 1.88
CA GLY A 109 -4.70 9.86 1.85
C GLY A 109 -4.27 8.43 2.16
N ILE A 110 -3.03 8.30 2.61
CA ILE A 110 -2.44 7.02 2.96
C ILE A 110 -2.54 6.83 4.47
N THR A 111 -2.97 5.65 4.88
CA THR A 111 -3.13 5.29 6.30
C THR A 111 -2.47 3.95 6.57
N ASP A 112 -2.56 3.50 7.82
CA ASP A 112 -2.11 2.17 8.23
C ASP A 112 -2.64 1.07 7.31
N ASN A 113 -3.89 1.21 6.83
CA ASN A 113 -4.51 0.22 5.97
C ASN A 113 -3.71 -0.02 4.70
N ASP A 114 -3.19 1.05 4.11
CA ASP A 114 -2.45 0.97 2.85
C ASP A 114 -1.12 0.27 3.02
N TRP A 115 -0.41 0.58 4.10
CA TRP A 115 0.85 -0.07 4.40
C TRP A 115 0.64 -1.56 4.72
N ALA A 116 -0.40 -1.88 5.49
CA ALA A 116 -0.71 -3.26 5.82
C ALA A 116 -1.02 -4.07 4.57
N CYS A 117 -1.84 -3.54 3.67
CA CYS A 117 -2.19 -4.22 2.43
C CYS A 117 -0.99 -4.36 1.51
N ALA A 118 -0.14 -3.34 1.42
CA ALA A 118 1.08 -3.40 0.61
C ALA A 118 1.99 -4.53 1.10
N ALA A 119 2.22 -4.62 2.40
CA ALA A 119 3.07 -5.65 2.97
C ALA A 119 2.50 -7.05 2.75
N LYS A 120 1.19 -7.20 2.99
CA LYS A 120 0.52 -8.50 2.82
C LYS A 120 0.53 -8.95 1.36
N LEU A 121 0.40 -8.00 0.45
CA LEU A 121 0.43 -8.33 -0.98
C LEU A 121 1.83 -8.79 -1.40
N ASP A 122 2.88 -8.08 -0.96
CA ASP A 122 4.25 -8.51 -1.24
C ASP A 122 4.48 -9.93 -0.74
N ASP A 123 4.00 -10.24 0.45
CA ASP A 123 4.15 -11.57 1.02
C ASP A 123 3.39 -12.61 0.18
N ALA A 124 2.17 -12.28 -0.24
CA ALA A 124 1.34 -13.20 -1.02
C ALA A 124 1.94 -13.47 -2.40
N LEU A 125 2.59 -12.47 -3.02
CA LEU A 125 3.08 -12.59 -4.39
C LEU A 125 4.54 -13.04 -4.50
N LYS A 126 5.24 -13.17 -3.40
CA LYS A 126 6.69 -13.47 -3.44
C LYS A 126 7.04 -14.79 -4.13
N HIS A 127 6.10 -15.69 -4.26
CA HIS A 127 6.32 -16.99 -4.90
C HIS A 127 5.80 -17.06 -6.33
N ILE A 128 5.27 -15.97 -6.86
CA ILE A 128 4.78 -15.92 -8.24
C ILE A 128 5.88 -15.31 -9.09
N GLY A 129 6.38 -16.07 -10.03
CA GLY A 129 7.48 -15.63 -10.89
C GLY A 129 7.06 -15.00 -12.19
#